data_58a75117e27eb4f88e17cc3fe41303c4
#
_entry.id   58a75117e27eb4f88e17cc3fe41303c4
#
_cell.length_a   1.000
_cell.length_b   1.000
_cell.length_c   1.000
_cell.angle_alpha   90.00
_cell.angle_beta   90.00
_cell.angle_gamma   90.00
#
_symmetry.space_group_name_H-M   'P 1'
#
loop_
_entity.id
_entity.type
_entity.pdbx_description
1 polymer ?
#
loop_
_entity_poly.entity_id
_entity_poly.type
_entity_poly.pdbx_seq_one_letter_code
_entity_poly.pdbx_strand_id
1 'polypeptide(L)'
;TQGENNLTLSPNTYLILFPGMEHYGTSPSHGELSYFWCHFRLRSETDPYIQTTELMQLITTHGKHKEGNAWDVYFLSESGSLREPGRVELLFHQVLDISREPAHSPYETHYALSLLMMEISNQFYLVARNESFQRSKPSMRIYEVLEWLRTNFAQTCSLQELATRFSYHPTYLSAAFKRES
;
A
#
# COMPACT_ATOMS: atom_id res chain seq x y z
N THR A 1 -14.81 4.25 17.29
CA THR A 1 -15.64 4.75 16.17
C THR A 1 -15.05 6.01 15.60
N GLN A 2 -15.33 6.30 14.33
CA GLN A 2 -15.13 7.59 13.71
C GLN A 2 -16.39 7.95 12.91
N GLY A 3 -17.07 9.04 13.28
CA GLY A 3 -18.40 9.31 12.76
C GLY A 3 -19.37 8.15 13.03
N GLU A 4 -20.04 7.68 11.97
CA GLU A 4 -20.95 6.52 12.04
C GLU A 4 -20.24 5.17 11.90
N ASN A 5 -18.93 5.15 11.58
CA ASN A 5 -18.18 3.94 11.32
C ASN A 5 -17.64 3.31 12.61
N ASN A 6 -17.96 2.05 12.81
CA ASN A 6 -17.33 1.23 13.87
C ASN A 6 -16.12 0.52 13.29
N LEU A 7 -14.93 0.89 13.78
CA LEU A 7 -13.66 0.35 13.32
C LEU A 7 -13.04 -0.52 14.41
N THR A 8 -12.68 -1.74 14.08
CA THR A 8 -11.91 -2.62 14.96
C THR A 8 -10.46 -2.63 14.50
N LEU A 9 -9.57 -2.20 15.37
CA LEU A 9 -8.14 -2.22 15.10
C LEU A 9 -7.55 -3.54 15.57
N SER A 10 -6.83 -4.19 14.69
CA SER A 10 -6.05 -5.40 14.94
C SER A 10 -4.55 -5.08 14.92
N PRO A 11 -3.67 -5.95 15.40
CA PRO A 11 -2.24 -5.77 15.21
C PRO A 11 -1.88 -5.55 13.74
N ASN A 12 -0.86 -4.73 13.49
CA ASN A 12 -0.40 -4.41 12.15
C ASN A 12 -1.44 -3.71 11.25
N THR A 13 -2.29 -2.89 11.87
CA THR A 13 -3.23 -2.01 11.15
C THR A 13 -2.91 -0.55 11.43
N TYR A 14 -3.38 0.33 10.56
CA TYR A 14 -3.38 1.77 10.77
C TYR A 14 -4.79 2.35 10.71
N LEU A 15 -4.95 3.50 11.35
CA LEU A 15 -6.17 4.30 11.32
C LEU A 15 -5.79 5.77 11.11
N ILE A 16 -6.50 6.43 10.22
CA ILE A 16 -6.41 7.88 10.01
C ILE A 16 -7.68 8.52 10.56
N LEU A 17 -7.50 9.40 11.52
CA LEU A 17 -8.58 10.18 12.09
C LEU A 17 -8.69 11.50 11.33
N PHE A 18 -9.84 11.71 10.70
CA PHE A 18 -10.08 12.90 9.89
C PHE A 18 -10.51 14.09 10.73
N PRO A 19 -10.09 15.32 10.38
CA PRO A 19 -10.52 16.52 11.08
C PRO A 19 -12.03 16.72 10.94
N GLY A 20 -12.65 17.21 12.01
CA GLY A 20 -14.10 17.48 12.04
C GLY A 20 -15.01 16.27 12.22
N MET A 21 -14.45 15.06 12.24
CA MET A 21 -15.21 13.85 12.58
C MET A 21 -15.03 13.50 14.04
N GLU A 22 -16.14 13.31 14.73
CA GLU A 22 -16.13 12.82 16.12
C GLU A 22 -15.57 11.39 16.16
N HIS A 23 -14.65 11.13 17.10
CA HIS A 23 -14.05 9.81 17.28
C HIS A 23 -13.87 9.49 18.76
N TYR A 24 -14.13 8.26 19.13
CA TYR A 24 -13.97 7.77 20.50
C TYR A 24 -13.81 6.26 20.55
N GLY A 25 -13.19 5.78 21.63
CA GLY A 25 -13.10 4.35 21.93
C GLY A 25 -14.44 3.82 22.45
N THR A 26 -14.89 2.70 21.91
CA THR A 26 -16.14 2.04 22.32
C THR A 26 -15.94 0.95 23.36
N SER A 27 -14.73 0.40 23.42
CA SER A 27 -14.40 -0.68 24.35
C SER A 27 -12.96 -0.54 24.83
N PRO A 28 -12.68 -0.89 26.09
CA PRO A 28 -11.30 -0.94 26.56
C PRO A 28 -10.53 -2.03 25.81
N SER A 29 -9.24 -1.81 25.57
CA SER A 29 -8.35 -2.84 25.06
C SER A 29 -8.11 -3.92 26.11
N HIS A 30 -8.02 -5.17 25.68
CA HIS A 30 -7.60 -6.29 26.52
C HIS A 30 -6.14 -6.62 26.27
N GLY A 31 -5.32 -6.61 27.32
CA GLY A 31 -3.89 -6.90 27.24
C GLY A 31 -3.01 -5.67 26.99
N GLU A 32 -1.75 -5.91 26.71
CA GLU A 32 -0.78 -4.87 26.39
C GLU A 32 -1.05 -4.31 24.98
N LEU A 33 -1.20 -3.01 24.88
CA LEU A 33 -1.39 -2.28 23.65
C LEU A 33 -0.21 -1.34 23.42
N SER A 34 0.43 -1.46 22.27
CA SER A 34 1.44 -0.52 21.79
C SER A 34 1.00 0.06 20.47
N TYR A 35 1.13 1.37 20.30
CA TYR A 35 0.81 2.04 19.04
C TYR A 35 1.63 3.32 18.88
N PHE A 36 1.88 3.68 17.65
CA PHE A 36 2.44 4.97 17.27
C PHE A 36 1.32 5.90 16.84
N TRP A 37 1.47 7.18 17.10
CA TRP A 37 0.55 8.19 16.62
C TRP A 37 1.26 9.50 16.31
N CYS A 38 0.74 10.25 15.35
CA CYS A 38 1.18 11.59 15.06
C CYS A 38 0.03 12.44 14.51
N HIS A 39 0.11 13.73 14.75
CA HIS A 39 -0.76 14.70 14.08
C HIS A 39 -0.02 15.26 12.88
N PHE A 40 -0.71 15.35 11.75
CA PHE A 40 -0.16 15.94 10.54
C PHE A 40 -1.20 16.78 9.83
N ARG A 41 -0.75 17.64 8.95
CA ARG A 41 -1.61 18.48 8.13
C ARG A 41 -1.23 18.29 6.67
N LEU A 42 -2.20 17.92 5.85
CA LEU A 42 -2.04 17.86 4.41
C LEU A 42 -2.21 19.26 3.82
N ARG A 43 -1.35 19.62 2.89
CA ARG A 43 -1.57 20.75 1.99
C ARG A 43 -2.20 20.19 0.72
N SER A 44 -3.46 20.52 0.49
CA SER A 44 -4.16 20.21 -0.75
C SER A 44 -4.88 21.47 -1.24
N GLU A 45 -4.78 21.73 -2.53
CA GLU A 45 -5.53 22.80 -3.20
C GLU A 45 -6.91 22.33 -3.68
N THR A 46 -7.12 21.00 -3.64
CA THR A 46 -8.37 20.33 -4.03
C THR A 46 -8.97 19.58 -2.84
N ASP A 47 -10.22 19.18 -2.96
CA ASP A 47 -10.84 18.30 -1.96
C ASP A 47 -10.00 17.01 -1.84
N PRO A 48 -9.40 16.73 -0.67
CA PRO A 48 -8.54 15.57 -0.50
C PRO A 48 -9.32 14.25 -0.36
N TYR A 49 -10.65 14.31 -0.32
CA TYR A 49 -11.50 13.14 -0.11
C TYR A 49 -12.07 12.63 -1.42
N ILE A 50 -11.87 11.34 -1.69
CA ILE A 50 -12.51 10.65 -2.82
C ILE A 50 -13.27 9.42 -2.32
N GLN A 51 -14.31 9.07 -3.03
CA GLN A 51 -15.07 7.86 -2.72
C GLN A 51 -14.25 6.60 -3.04
N THR A 52 -14.41 5.55 -2.24
CA THR A 52 -13.70 4.28 -2.44
C THR A 52 -13.90 3.71 -3.84
N THR A 53 -15.08 3.87 -4.43
CA THR A 53 -15.38 3.43 -5.80
C THR A 53 -14.55 4.18 -6.84
N GLU A 54 -14.40 5.49 -6.69
CA GLU A 54 -13.58 6.32 -7.55
C GLU A 54 -12.10 5.99 -7.41
N LEU A 55 -11.62 5.82 -6.17
CA LEU A 55 -10.27 5.36 -5.89
C LEU A 55 -9.96 4.03 -6.58
N MET A 56 -10.88 3.05 -6.49
CA MET A 56 -10.69 1.74 -7.13
C MET A 56 -10.69 1.84 -8.65
N GLN A 57 -11.46 2.74 -9.25
CA GLN A 57 -11.41 3.03 -10.68
C GLN A 57 -10.04 3.63 -11.07
N LEU A 58 -9.54 4.59 -10.32
CA LEU A 58 -8.22 5.19 -10.53
C LEU A 58 -7.12 4.13 -10.46
N ILE A 59 -7.09 3.30 -9.43
CA ILE A 59 -6.13 2.20 -9.26
C ILE A 59 -6.18 1.25 -10.47
N THR A 60 -7.38 0.90 -10.93
CA THR A 60 -7.56 -0.03 -12.06
C THR A 60 -7.13 0.59 -13.39
N THR A 61 -7.41 1.87 -13.58
CA THR A 61 -7.10 2.59 -14.82
C THR A 61 -5.60 2.85 -14.95
N HIS A 62 -4.95 3.34 -13.90
CA HIS A 62 -3.52 3.63 -13.91
C HIS A 62 -2.67 2.37 -13.95
N GLY A 63 -3.14 1.27 -13.38
CA GLY A 63 -2.47 -0.03 -13.48
C GLY A 63 -2.36 -0.58 -14.91
N LYS A 64 -3.10 0.01 -15.87
CA LYS A 64 -3.07 -0.35 -17.30
C LYS A 64 -2.14 0.53 -18.14
N HIS A 65 -1.73 1.69 -17.65
CA HIS A 65 -0.80 2.56 -18.37
C HIS A 65 0.64 2.07 -18.18
N LYS A 66 1.20 1.53 -19.23
CA LYS A 66 2.58 0.99 -19.32
C LYS A 66 3.68 2.07 -19.28
N GLU A 67 3.34 3.33 -19.32
CA GLU A 67 4.31 4.41 -19.37
C GLU A 67 4.37 5.13 -18.03
N GLY A 68 5.44 4.89 -17.38
CA GLY A 68 6.19 5.46 -16.27
C GLY A 68 5.83 6.81 -15.65
N ASN A 69 4.59 7.17 -15.57
CA ASN A 69 4.23 8.31 -14.77
C ASN A 69 4.07 7.82 -13.32
N ALA A 70 5.06 8.21 -12.52
CA ALA A 70 4.95 8.13 -11.08
C ALA A 70 3.61 8.74 -10.65
N TRP A 71 2.96 8.14 -9.70
CA TRP A 71 1.77 8.69 -9.10
C TRP A 71 2.12 10.02 -8.43
N ASP A 72 1.53 11.10 -8.91
CA ASP A 72 1.67 12.43 -8.29
C ASP A 72 0.80 12.57 -7.04
N VAL A 73 0.09 11.51 -6.66
CA VAL A 73 -0.86 11.50 -5.55
C VAL A 73 -0.68 10.27 -4.66
N TYR A 74 -0.91 10.44 -3.38
CA TYR A 74 -0.94 9.38 -2.38
C TYR A 74 -2.38 9.09 -1.99
N PHE A 75 -2.70 7.81 -1.86
CA PHE A 75 -4.01 7.37 -1.40
C PHE A 75 -3.87 6.81 0.01
N LEU A 76 -4.58 7.40 0.94
CA LEU A 76 -4.66 6.94 2.32
C LEU A 76 -6.10 6.56 2.60
N SER A 77 -6.36 5.27 2.81
CA SER A 77 -7.65 4.83 3.32
C SER A 77 -7.81 5.24 4.78
N GLU A 78 -9.05 5.41 5.24
CA GLU A 78 -9.35 5.64 6.65
C GLU A 78 -8.67 4.62 7.57
N SER A 79 -8.66 3.37 7.16
CA SER A 79 -7.96 2.29 7.87
C SER A 79 -7.46 1.23 6.90
N GLY A 80 -6.48 0.47 7.32
CA GLY A 80 -5.97 -0.62 6.53
C GLY A 80 -5.00 -1.52 7.28
N SER A 81 -4.76 -2.69 6.71
CA SER A 81 -3.75 -3.63 7.20
C SER A 81 -2.41 -3.35 6.55
N LEU A 82 -1.36 -3.40 7.33
CA LEU A 82 0.01 -3.26 6.86
C LEU A 82 0.57 -4.63 6.44
N ARG A 83 1.05 -4.71 5.24
CA ARG A 83 1.68 -5.92 4.69
C ARG A 83 3.10 -6.10 5.24
N GLU A 84 3.81 -5.01 5.39
CA GLU A 84 5.18 -4.95 5.93
C GLU A 84 5.23 -3.95 7.10
N PRO A 85 4.66 -4.33 8.27
CA PRO A 85 4.52 -3.42 9.41
C PRO A 85 5.88 -2.93 9.93
N GLY A 86 6.92 -3.78 9.94
CA GLY A 86 8.25 -3.39 10.40
C GLY A 86 8.87 -2.26 9.59
N ARG A 87 8.51 -2.12 8.31
CA ARG A 87 8.97 -1.03 7.46
C ARG A 87 8.31 0.30 7.83
N VAL A 88 7.01 0.27 8.13
CA VAL A 88 6.26 1.43 8.61
C VAL A 88 6.74 1.85 9.99
N GLU A 89 6.99 0.88 10.89
CA GLU A 89 7.53 1.10 12.22
C GLU A 89 8.91 1.78 12.17
N LEU A 90 9.82 1.31 11.31
CA LEU A 90 11.12 1.92 11.12
C LEU A 90 11.01 3.39 10.68
N LEU A 91 10.16 3.67 9.70
CA LEU A 91 9.93 5.03 9.21
C LEU A 91 9.29 5.91 10.28
N PHE A 92 8.40 5.37 11.09
CA PHE A 92 7.80 6.11 12.20
C PHE A 92 8.83 6.47 13.26
N HIS A 93 9.73 5.55 13.62
CA HIS A 93 10.86 5.84 14.49
C HIS A 93 11.74 6.96 13.94
N GLN A 94 12.04 6.95 12.65
CA GLN A 94 12.81 8.04 12.01
C GLN A 94 12.11 9.39 12.14
N VAL A 95 10.79 9.45 11.94
CA VAL A 95 10.00 10.69 12.15
C VAL A 95 10.14 11.17 13.60
N LEU A 96 10.01 10.24 14.57
CA LEU A 96 10.12 10.58 15.99
C LEU A 96 11.53 11.09 16.36
N ASP A 97 12.57 10.42 15.89
CA ASP A 97 13.94 10.77 16.18
C ASP A 97 14.29 12.16 15.62
N ILE A 98 13.96 12.39 14.34
CA ILE A 98 14.17 13.70 13.69
C ILE A 98 13.38 14.80 14.42
N SER A 99 12.13 14.53 14.82
CA SER A 99 11.28 15.53 15.48
C SER A 99 11.75 15.93 16.88
N ARG A 100 12.53 15.09 17.53
CA ARG A 100 13.05 15.32 18.89
C ARG A 100 14.40 16.03 18.89
N GLU A 101 15.11 16.03 17.78
CA GLU A 101 16.45 16.61 17.69
C GLU A 101 16.38 18.09 17.28
N PRO A 102 16.69 19.05 18.18
CA PRO A 102 16.55 20.47 17.90
C PRO A 102 17.47 20.98 16.77
N ALA A 103 18.53 20.24 16.45
CA ALA A 103 19.47 20.60 15.40
C ALA A 103 18.93 20.34 14.00
N HIS A 104 17.87 19.55 13.87
CA HIS A 104 17.26 19.23 12.58
C HIS A 104 16.36 20.37 12.05
N SER A 105 16.37 20.50 10.74
CA SER A 105 15.46 21.43 10.06
C SER A 105 14.00 20.93 10.16
N PRO A 106 13.02 21.83 10.36
CA PRO A 106 11.60 21.45 10.28
C PRO A 106 11.23 20.74 8.97
N TYR A 107 11.96 21.02 7.89
CA TYR A 107 11.76 20.36 6.60
C TYR A 107 12.14 18.88 6.63
N GLU A 108 13.12 18.47 7.43
CA GLU A 108 13.52 17.06 7.57
C GLU A 108 12.39 16.23 8.14
N THR A 109 11.69 16.73 9.16
CA THR A 109 10.49 16.08 9.71
C THR A 109 9.37 15.97 8.66
N HIS A 110 9.17 17.00 7.83
CA HIS A 110 8.17 16.97 6.75
C HIS A 110 8.52 15.91 5.69
N TYR A 111 9.78 15.79 5.29
CA TYR A 111 10.22 14.76 4.34
C TYR A 111 10.10 13.36 4.92
N ALA A 112 10.51 13.16 6.17
CA ALA A 112 10.40 11.88 6.84
C ALA A 112 8.93 11.45 6.99
N LEU A 113 8.05 12.36 7.38
CA LEU A 113 6.62 12.11 7.45
C LEU A 113 6.02 11.81 6.07
N SER A 114 6.44 12.54 5.03
CA SER A 114 5.99 12.28 3.67
C SER A 114 6.40 10.88 3.22
N LEU A 115 7.61 10.44 3.52
CA LEU A 115 8.08 9.09 3.21
C LEU A 115 7.26 8.02 3.93
N LEU A 116 6.91 8.24 5.20
CA LEU A 116 6.02 7.37 5.96
C LEU A 116 4.63 7.26 5.30
N MET A 117 4.02 8.39 4.91
CA MET A 117 2.72 8.42 4.24
C MET A 117 2.77 7.73 2.89
N MET A 118 3.85 7.92 2.12
CA MET A 118 4.08 7.22 0.86
C MET A 118 4.16 5.71 1.04
N GLU A 119 4.85 5.24 2.08
CA GLU A 119 4.96 3.81 2.37
C GLU A 119 3.60 3.21 2.72
N ILE A 120 2.82 3.86 3.58
CA ILE A 120 1.45 3.41 3.91
C ILE A 120 0.57 3.37 2.65
N SER A 121 0.62 4.41 1.83
CA SER A 121 -0.10 4.50 0.56
C SER A 121 0.29 3.37 -0.40
N ASN A 122 1.59 3.08 -0.54
CA ASN A 122 2.08 2.01 -1.39
C ASN A 122 1.60 0.64 -0.91
N GLN A 123 1.63 0.38 0.39
CA GLN A 123 1.13 -0.88 0.95
C GLN A 123 -0.38 -1.02 0.74
N PHE A 124 -1.15 0.04 0.95
CA PHE A 124 -2.57 0.07 0.65
C PHE A 124 -2.84 -0.20 -0.84
N TYR A 125 -2.13 0.47 -1.73
CA TYR A 125 -2.25 0.28 -3.17
C TYR A 125 -1.99 -1.18 -3.59
N LEU A 126 -0.94 -1.80 -3.03
CA LEU A 126 -0.61 -3.19 -3.34
C LEU A 126 -1.69 -4.16 -2.87
N VAL A 127 -2.29 -3.93 -1.70
CA VAL A 127 -3.41 -4.74 -1.19
C VAL A 127 -4.65 -4.54 -2.07
N ALA A 128 -5.04 -3.31 -2.31
CA ALA A 128 -6.22 -2.97 -3.13
C ALA A 128 -6.09 -3.49 -4.56
N ARG A 129 -4.90 -3.40 -5.16
CA ARG A 129 -4.59 -3.97 -6.46
C ARG A 129 -4.75 -5.49 -6.45
N ASN A 130 -4.20 -6.17 -5.46
CA ASN A 130 -4.32 -7.62 -5.34
C ASN A 130 -5.78 -8.06 -5.23
N GLU A 131 -6.58 -7.41 -4.41
CA GLU A 131 -8.01 -7.72 -4.26
C GLU A 131 -8.80 -7.46 -5.54
N SER A 132 -8.51 -6.37 -6.24
CA SER A 132 -9.17 -6.05 -7.52
C SER A 132 -8.81 -7.05 -8.60
N PHE A 133 -7.56 -7.52 -8.63
CA PHE A 133 -7.10 -8.52 -9.59
C PHE A 133 -7.60 -9.93 -9.27
N GLN A 134 -7.80 -10.31 -8.01
CA GLN A 134 -8.41 -11.60 -7.66
C GLN A 134 -9.86 -11.70 -8.15
N ARG A 135 -10.57 -10.58 -8.28
CA ARG A 135 -11.92 -10.53 -8.86
C ARG A 135 -11.94 -10.56 -10.38
N SER A 136 -10.86 -10.15 -11.04
CA SER A 136 -10.71 -10.14 -12.51
C SER A 136 -9.65 -11.16 -12.95
N LYS A 137 -10.12 -12.36 -13.34
CA LYS A 137 -9.38 -13.56 -13.84
C LYS A 137 -8.19 -13.28 -14.81
N PRO A 138 -7.46 -14.23 -15.19
CA PRO A 138 -6.26 -15.03 -14.90
C PRO A 138 -4.91 -14.34 -15.18
N SER A 139 -4.85 -13.05 -15.51
CA SER A 139 -3.61 -12.32 -15.81
C SER A 139 -2.69 -12.13 -14.60
N MET A 140 -3.21 -12.29 -13.41
CA MET A 140 -2.49 -11.98 -12.17
C MET A 140 -1.31 -12.91 -11.88
N ARG A 141 -1.48 -14.18 -12.17
CA ARG A 141 -0.40 -15.15 -11.98
C ARG A 141 0.80 -14.92 -12.91
N ILE A 142 0.62 -14.18 -14.00
CA ILE A 142 1.71 -13.81 -14.89
C ILE A 142 2.66 -12.79 -14.21
N TYR A 143 2.15 -11.87 -13.40
CA TYR A 143 2.99 -10.96 -12.64
C TYR A 143 3.83 -11.69 -11.57
N GLU A 144 3.27 -12.73 -10.95
CA GLU A 144 4.03 -13.59 -10.03
C GLU A 144 5.19 -14.28 -10.75
N VAL A 145 4.95 -14.76 -11.96
CA VAL A 145 6.00 -15.36 -12.81
C VAL A 145 7.05 -14.31 -13.19
N LEU A 146 6.65 -13.10 -13.56
CA LEU A 146 7.56 -12.01 -13.91
C LEU A 146 8.40 -11.55 -12.71
N GLU A 147 7.81 -11.42 -11.53
CA GLU A 147 8.53 -11.09 -10.30
C GLU A 147 9.52 -12.19 -9.92
N TRP A 148 9.11 -13.45 -10.03
CA TRP A 148 10.01 -14.56 -9.81
C TRP A 148 11.20 -14.53 -10.78
N LEU A 149 10.95 -14.26 -12.06
CA LEU A 149 12.01 -14.12 -13.07
C LEU A 149 12.95 -12.96 -12.76
N ARG A 150 12.44 -11.82 -12.30
CA ARG A 150 13.25 -10.65 -11.90
C ARG A 150 14.16 -10.96 -10.72
N THR A 151 13.67 -11.70 -9.72
CA THR A 151 14.44 -12.06 -8.55
C THR A 151 15.40 -13.23 -8.79
N ASN A 152 15.14 -14.05 -9.81
CA ASN A 152 15.93 -15.25 -10.15
C ASN A 152 16.57 -15.18 -11.53
N PHE A 153 16.80 -13.98 -12.08
CA PHE A 153 17.32 -13.78 -13.44
C PHE A 153 18.68 -14.44 -13.72
N ALA A 154 19.47 -14.73 -12.65
CA ALA A 154 20.75 -15.43 -12.76
C ALA A 154 20.60 -16.95 -12.95
N GLN A 155 19.41 -17.50 -12.78
CA GLN A 155 19.15 -18.92 -12.97
C GLN A 155 18.59 -19.14 -14.38
N THR A 156 19.21 -20.07 -15.11
CA THR A 156 18.63 -20.54 -16.38
C THR A 156 17.37 -21.33 -16.07
N CYS A 157 16.22 -20.86 -16.49
CA CYS A 157 14.93 -21.50 -16.30
C CYS A 157 14.22 -21.65 -17.64
N SER A 158 13.81 -22.88 -17.97
CA SER A 158 13.06 -23.15 -19.19
C SER A 158 11.59 -22.76 -19.01
N LEU A 159 10.91 -22.46 -20.14
CA LEU A 159 9.47 -22.20 -20.13
C LEU A 159 8.67 -23.37 -19.51
N GLN A 160 9.14 -24.60 -19.69
CA GLN A 160 8.51 -25.79 -19.14
C GLN A 160 8.59 -25.81 -17.61
N GLU A 161 9.74 -25.48 -17.03
CA GLU A 161 9.96 -25.40 -15.60
C GLU A 161 9.12 -24.30 -14.95
N LEU A 162 9.05 -23.13 -15.59
CA LEU A 162 8.18 -22.05 -15.15
C LEU A 162 6.70 -22.46 -15.18
N ALA A 163 6.27 -23.08 -16.27
CA ALA A 163 4.90 -23.55 -16.40
C ALA A 163 4.53 -24.57 -15.31
N THR A 164 5.43 -25.51 -15.04
CA THR A 164 5.25 -26.51 -13.96
C THR A 164 5.21 -25.85 -12.59
N ARG A 165 6.16 -24.95 -12.31
CA ARG A 165 6.26 -24.26 -11.01
C ARG A 165 5.02 -23.46 -10.67
N PHE A 166 4.45 -22.77 -11.64
CA PHE A 166 3.27 -21.91 -11.46
C PHE A 166 1.95 -22.56 -11.86
N SER A 167 1.97 -23.88 -12.13
CA SER A 167 0.79 -24.67 -12.52
C SER A 167 0.10 -24.15 -13.78
N TYR A 168 0.89 -23.75 -14.78
CA TYR A 168 0.42 -23.34 -16.10
C TYR A 168 0.69 -24.38 -17.18
N HIS A 169 -0.09 -24.29 -18.26
CA HIS A 169 0.30 -24.95 -19.49
C HIS A 169 1.34 -24.09 -20.23
N PRO A 170 2.44 -24.66 -20.75
CA PRO A 170 3.51 -23.90 -21.39
C PRO A 170 3.05 -23.01 -22.53
N THR A 171 2.13 -23.48 -23.36
CA THR A 171 1.54 -22.72 -24.48
C THR A 171 0.79 -21.48 -24.00
N TYR A 172 0.03 -21.62 -22.89
CA TYR A 172 -0.68 -20.48 -22.28
C TYR A 172 0.29 -19.45 -21.73
N LEU A 173 1.33 -19.90 -21.02
CA LEU A 173 2.35 -19.02 -20.46
C LEU A 173 3.08 -18.24 -21.55
N SER A 174 3.47 -18.90 -22.66
CA SER A 174 4.08 -18.27 -23.81
C SER A 174 3.18 -17.22 -24.46
N ALA A 175 1.89 -17.52 -24.65
CA ALA A 175 0.93 -16.58 -25.22
C ALA A 175 0.68 -15.38 -24.28
N ALA A 176 0.67 -15.61 -22.98
CA ALA A 176 0.49 -14.56 -21.98
C ALA A 176 1.70 -13.60 -21.96
N PHE A 177 2.92 -14.11 -22.01
CA PHE A 177 4.12 -13.27 -22.13
C PHE A 177 4.11 -12.39 -23.39
N LYS A 178 3.72 -12.94 -24.54
CA LYS A 178 3.62 -12.18 -25.79
C LYS A 178 2.60 -11.05 -25.75
N ARG A 179 1.57 -11.20 -24.94
CA ARG A 179 0.52 -10.18 -24.80
C ARG A 179 0.94 -9.06 -23.86
N GLU A 180 1.79 -9.36 -22.89
CA GLU A 180 2.21 -8.43 -21.83
C GLU A 180 3.58 -7.78 -22.13
N SER A 181 4.34 -8.26 -23.13
CA SER A 181 5.57 -7.63 -23.62
C SER A 181 5.29 -6.70 -24.79
#